data_9dc5f31a43f736efd40f1fbabe39035d
#
_entry.id   9dc5f31a43f736efd40f1fbabe39035d
#
_cell.length_a   1.000
_cell.length_b   1.000
_cell.length_c   1.000
_cell.angle_alpha   90.00
_cell.angle_beta   90.00
_cell.angle_gamma   90.00
#
_symmetry.space_group_name_H-M   'P 1'
#
loop_
_entity.id
_entity.type
_entity.pdbx_description
1 polymer ?
#
loop_
_entity_poly.entity_id
_entity_poly.type
_entity_poly.pdbx_seq_one_letter_code
_entity_poly.pdbx_strand_id
1 'polypeptide(L)'
;SFSDLPEAVLTSLCTFDSDPAEQYIFHVYGHRIPIRNDRLAEILLALGDEGYSILLLYYSLQLRDREIASLLGLSRSKIQKDRKILFDELKKRMVE
;
A
#
# COMPACT_ATOMS: atom_id res chain seq x y z
N SER A 1 -14.43 -12.88 5.04
CA SER A 1 -13.79 -13.07 3.74
C SER A 1 -12.83 -11.92 3.45
N PHE A 2 -11.67 -12.24 2.91
CA PHE A 2 -10.70 -11.22 2.54
C PHE A 2 -11.17 -10.37 1.37
N SER A 3 -12.09 -10.86 0.56
CA SER A 3 -12.63 -10.06 -0.54
C SER A 3 -13.42 -8.86 -0.04
N ASP A 4 -13.87 -8.89 1.21
CA ASP A 4 -14.58 -7.80 1.85
C ASP A 4 -13.69 -7.02 2.81
N LEU A 5 -12.38 -7.11 2.67
CA LEU A 5 -11.42 -6.48 3.56
C LEU A 5 -11.62 -4.95 3.58
N PRO A 6 -11.91 -4.36 4.75
CA PRO A 6 -12.02 -2.90 4.85
C PRO A 6 -10.67 -2.22 4.71
N GLU A 7 -10.68 -1.00 4.21
CA GLU A 7 -9.47 -0.21 4.08
C GLU A 7 -8.77 0.00 5.44
N ALA A 8 -9.55 0.12 6.51
CA ALA A 8 -9.02 0.26 7.86
C ALA A 8 -8.17 -0.93 8.28
N VAL A 9 -8.50 -2.13 7.80
CA VAL A 9 -7.72 -3.34 8.10
C VAL A 9 -6.36 -3.26 7.42
N LEU A 10 -6.31 -2.78 6.19
CA LEU A 10 -5.04 -2.60 5.48
C LEU A 10 -4.15 -1.60 6.23
N THR A 11 -4.71 -0.48 6.68
CA THR A 11 -3.99 0.51 7.48
C THR A 11 -3.44 -0.11 8.76
N SER A 12 -4.23 -0.95 9.40
CA SER A 12 -3.85 -1.60 10.65
C SER A 12 -2.71 -2.61 10.46
N LEU A 13 -2.57 -3.20 9.28
CA LEU A 13 -1.45 -4.08 8.96
C LEU A 13 -0.15 -3.33 8.75
N CYS A 14 -0.22 -2.02 8.49
CA CYS A 14 0.94 -1.15 8.35
C CYS A 14 1.18 -0.45 9.68
N THR A 15 1.85 -1.13 10.60
CA THR A 15 2.02 -0.62 11.96
C THR A 15 3.51 -0.44 12.28
N PHE A 16 3.79 0.46 13.21
CA PHE A 16 5.14 0.78 13.61
C PHE A 16 5.57 0.09 14.92
N ASP A 17 4.72 -0.76 15.48
CA ASP A 17 4.94 -1.37 16.78
C ASP A 17 5.58 -2.76 16.74
N SER A 18 6.07 -3.19 15.59
CA SER A 18 6.62 -4.53 15.45
C SER A 18 8.12 -4.59 15.73
N ASP A 19 8.59 -5.79 16.02
CA ASP A 19 10.00 -6.08 16.12
C ASP A 19 10.68 -5.81 14.77
N PRO A 20 11.69 -4.93 14.71
CA PRO A 20 12.36 -4.61 13.43
C PRO A 20 12.92 -5.83 12.71
N ALA A 21 13.28 -6.89 13.43
CA ALA A 21 13.82 -8.10 12.83
C ALA A 21 12.78 -8.93 12.09
N GLU A 22 11.49 -8.66 12.34
CA GLU A 22 10.40 -9.45 11.80
C GLU A 22 9.51 -8.69 10.83
N GLN A 23 9.98 -7.55 10.33
CA GLN A 23 9.18 -6.72 9.44
C GLN A 23 9.95 -6.36 8.19
N TYR A 24 9.19 -6.09 7.14
CA TYR A 24 9.74 -5.56 5.89
C TYR A 24 9.64 -4.04 5.93
N ILE A 25 10.68 -3.37 5.46
CA ILE A 25 10.69 -1.91 5.40
C ILE A 25 10.58 -1.48 3.93
N PHE A 26 9.54 -0.75 3.60
CA PHE A 26 9.36 -0.19 2.27
C PHE A 26 9.80 1.27 2.27
N HIS A 27 10.59 1.64 1.27
CA HIS A 27 11.05 3.02 1.12
C HIS A 27 10.22 3.67 0.01
N VAL A 28 9.41 4.66 0.38
CA VAL A 28 8.49 5.30 -0.54
C VAL A 28 8.65 6.81 -0.41
N TYR A 29 9.28 7.41 -1.40
CA TYR A 29 9.48 8.87 -1.47
C TYR A 29 9.99 9.49 -0.15
N GLY A 30 11.06 8.90 0.38
CA GLY A 30 11.68 9.38 1.61
C GLY A 30 11.06 8.89 2.90
N HIS A 31 9.98 8.11 2.81
CA HIS A 31 9.32 7.53 3.97
C HIS A 31 9.70 6.08 4.14
N ARG A 32 9.88 5.66 5.39
CA ARG A 32 10.15 4.27 5.72
C ARG A 32 8.89 3.68 6.31
N ILE A 33 8.32 2.71 5.63
CA ILE A 33 7.03 2.13 6.01
C ILE A 33 7.23 0.66 6.36
N PRO A 34 7.14 0.30 7.65
CA PRO A 34 7.27 -1.10 8.06
C PRO A 34 5.98 -1.86 7.81
N ILE A 35 6.11 -3.05 7.24
CA ILE A 35 4.99 -3.95 6.99
C ILE A 35 5.23 -5.22 7.78
N ARG A 36 4.38 -5.52 8.73
CA ARG A 36 4.53 -6.69 9.62
C ARG A 36 4.06 -7.99 9.00
N ASN A 37 3.09 -7.91 8.13
CA ASN A 37 2.48 -9.09 7.53
C ASN A 37 3.30 -9.54 6.32
N ASP A 38 3.88 -10.74 6.40
CA ASP A 38 4.72 -11.28 5.34
C ASP A 38 3.97 -11.41 4.02
N ARG A 39 2.73 -11.88 4.08
CA ARG A 39 1.91 -12.06 2.89
C ARG A 39 1.64 -10.73 2.21
N LEU A 40 1.30 -9.71 2.99
CA LEU A 40 1.07 -8.38 2.47
C LEU A 40 2.35 -7.82 1.83
N ALA A 41 3.49 -8.00 2.49
CA ALA A 41 4.77 -7.52 1.95
C ALA A 41 5.08 -8.19 0.61
N GLU A 42 4.87 -9.50 0.50
CA GLU A 42 5.10 -10.23 -0.75
C GLU A 42 4.22 -9.71 -1.87
N ILE A 43 2.95 -9.48 -1.57
CA ILE A 43 2.00 -8.99 -2.56
C ILE A 43 2.39 -7.58 -3.02
N LEU A 44 2.75 -6.71 -2.08
CA LEU A 44 3.16 -5.35 -2.42
C LEU A 44 4.39 -5.36 -3.33
N LEU A 45 5.36 -6.21 -3.03
CA LEU A 45 6.55 -6.35 -3.88
C LEU A 45 6.18 -6.83 -5.28
N ALA A 46 5.22 -7.75 -5.38
CA ALA A 46 4.77 -8.26 -6.66
C ALA A 46 4.03 -7.21 -7.50
N LEU A 47 3.42 -6.23 -6.85
CA LEU A 47 2.74 -5.14 -7.56
C LEU A 47 3.71 -4.13 -8.19
N GLY A 48 4.97 -4.15 -7.76
CA GLY A 48 5.98 -3.25 -8.28
C GLY A 48 6.05 -1.92 -7.55
N ASP A 49 7.12 -1.16 -7.83
CA ASP A 49 7.43 0.07 -7.10
C ASP A 49 6.31 1.12 -7.18
N GLU A 50 5.82 1.39 -8.38
CA GLU A 50 4.75 2.37 -8.54
C GLU A 50 3.48 1.90 -7.85
N GLY A 51 3.15 0.62 -7.99
CA GLY A 51 1.93 0.06 -7.40
C GLY A 51 1.94 0.15 -5.88
N TYR A 52 2.99 -0.35 -5.24
CA TYR A 52 3.01 -0.31 -3.78
C TYR A 52 3.17 1.12 -3.26
N SER A 53 3.85 1.99 -4.02
CA SER A 53 3.98 3.39 -3.62
C SER A 53 2.62 4.07 -3.54
N ILE A 54 1.78 3.89 -4.54
CA ILE A 54 0.43 4.46 -4.56
C ILE A 54 -0.37 3.96 -3.35
N LEU A 55 -0.35 2.64 -3.12
CA LEU A 55 -1.11 2.05 -2.02
C LEU A 55 -0.60 2.52 -0.66
N LEU A 56 0.70 2.50 -0.46
CA LEU A 56 1.28 2.88 0.83
C LEU A 56 1.15 4.36 1.11
N LEU A 57 1.32 5.21 0.10
CA LEU A 57 1.12 6.64 0.27
C LEU A 57 -0.32 6.96 0.66
N TYR A 58 -1.26 6.24 0.09
CA TYR A 58 -2.68 6.48 0.39
C TYR A 58 -3.10 5.87 1.73
N TYR A 59 -2.82 4.58 1.93
CA TYR A 59 -3.36 3.85 3.09
C TYR A 59 -2.49 3.97 4.34
N SER A 60 -1.18 3.99 4.17
CA SER A 60 -0.28 4.07 5.31
C SER A 60 -0.02 5.50 5.74
N LEU A 61 0.31 6.37 4.79
CA LEU A 61 0.63 7.76 5.07
C LEU A 61 -0.59 8.69 4.96
N GLN A 62 -1.70 8.17 4.47
CA GLN A 62 -2.98 8.89 4.37
C GLN A 62 -2.91 10.15 3.51
N LEU A 63 -2.10 10.10 2.46
CA LEU A 63 -2.04 11.18 1.49
C LEU A 63 -3.27 11.13 0.58
N ARG A 64 -3.68 12.30 0.12
CA ARG A 64 -4.78 12.41 -0.83
C ARG A 64 -4.31 12.10 -2.24
N ASP A 65 -5.24 11.69 -3.10
CA ASP A 65 -4.92 11.35 -4.50
C ASP A 65 -4.14 12.47 -5.20
N ARG A 66 -4.51 13.73 -4.98
CA ARG A 66 -3.81 14.85 -5.61
C ARG A 66 -2.38 15.01 -5.10
N GLU A 67 -2.14 14.69 -3.84
CA GLU A 67 -0.80 14.76 -3.25
C GLU A 67 0.09 13.65 -3.83
N ILE A 68 -0.47 12.45 -3.97
CA ILE A 68 0.23 11.33 -4.58
C ILE A 68 0.53 11.64 -6.05
N ALA A 69 -0.45 12.20 -6.75
CA ALA A 69 -0.30 12.58 -8.14
C ALA A 69 0.86 13.56 -8.32
N SER A 70 0.96 14.54 -7.42
CA SER A 70 2.03 15.53 -7.45
C SER A 70 3.40 14.87 -7.25
N LEU A 71 3.49 13.93 -6.30
CA LEU A 71 4.75 13.22 -6.03
C LEU A 71 5.19 12.36 -7.20
N LEU A 72 4.26 11.70 -7.85
CA LEU A 72 4.58 10.76 -8.92
C LEU A 72 4.60 11.41 -10.31
N GLY A 73 4.19 12.66 -10.42
CA GLY A 73 4.10 13.35 -11.70
C GLY A 73 2.99 12.81 -12.60
N LEU A 74 1.90 12.38 -12.00
CA LEU A 74 0.75 11.80 -12.71
C LEU A 74 -0.50 12.62 -12.41
N SER A 75 -1.58 12.39 -13.18
CA SER A 75 -2.84 13.08 -12.92
C SER A 75 -3.56 12.47 -11.73
N ARG A 76 -4.37 13.29 -11.07
CA ARG A 76 -5.19 12.85 -9.95
C ARG A 76 -6.15 11.73 -10.37
N SER A 77 -6.74 11.85 -11.55
CA SER A 77 -7.66 10.84 -12.08
C SER A 77 -6.97 9.49 -12.27
N LYS A 78 -5.73 9.52 -12.78
CA LYS A 78 -4.94 8.31 -12.95
C LYS A 78 -4.64 7.66 -11.61
N ILE A 79 -4.25 8.45 -10.61
CA ILE A 79 -3.98 7.93 -9.26
C ILE A 79 -5.23 7.27 -8.68
N GLN A 80 -6.38 7.92 -8.79
CA GLN A 80 -7.63 7.38 -8.27
C GLN A 80 -7.98 6.05 -8.93
N LYS A 81 -7.87 5.99 -10.25
CA LYS A 81 -8.14 4.78 -11.01
C LYS A 81 -7.17 3.66 -10.65
N ASP A 82 -5.87 3.97 -10.67
CA ASP A 82 -4.84 2.97 -10.37
C ASP A 82 -4.96 2.47 -8.94
N ARG A 83 -5.24 3.35 -7.99
CA ARG A 83 -5.41 2.97 -6.59
C ARG A 83 -6.52 1.93 -6.43
N LYS A 84 -7.65 2.13 -7.08
CA LYS A 84 -8.77 1.19 -7.02
C LYS A 84 -8.39 -0.16 -7.63
N ILE A 85 -7.74 -0.13 -8.78
CA ILE A 85 -7.31 -1.37 -9.46
C ILE A 85 -6.30 -2.12 -8.59
N LEU A 86 -5.33 -1.41 -8.04
CA LEU A 86 -4.29 -2.00 -7.20
C LEU A 86 -4.87 -2.58 -5.91
N PHE A 87 -5.81 -1.89 -5.31
CA PHE A 87 -6.45 -2.38 -4.09
C PHE A 87 -7.26 -3.64 -4.36
N ASP A 88 -7.96 -3.69 -5.47
CA ASP A 88 -8.71 -4.89 -5.87
C ASP A 88 -7.76 -6.06 -6.12
N GLU A 89 -6.63 -5.81 -6.76
CA GLU A 89 -5.62 -6.84 -6.99
C GLU A 89 -5.03 -7.34 -5.68
N LEU A 90 -4.76 -6.42 -4.77
CA LEU A 90 -4.26 -6.76 -3.44
C LEU A 90 -5.24 -7.67 -2.71
N LYS A 91 -6.53 -7.33 -2.71
CA LYS A 91 -7.55 -8.16 -2.06
C LYS A 91 -7.61 -9.55 -2.66
N LYS A 92 -7.58 -9.65 -3.98
CA LYS A 92 -7.59 -10.95 -4.66
C LYS A 92 -6.42 -11.82 -4.21
N ARG A 93 -5.23 -11.26 -4.16
CA ARG A 93 -4.03 -12.00 -3.79
C ARG A 93 -4.01 -12.39 -2.31
N MET A 94 -4.64 -11.59 -1.48
CA MET A 94 -4.76 -11.91 -0.04
C MET A 94 -5.64 -13.12 0.21
N VAL A 95 -6.56 -13.43 -0.70
CA VAL A 95 -7.49 -14.57 -0.55
C VAL A 95 -6.90 -15.86 -1.11
N GLU A 96 -5.88 -15.78 -1.94
CA GLU A 96 -5.29 -16.96 -2.58
C GLU A 96 -4.48 -17.84 -1.63
#